data_f9bb3723b9559ed83ad4f2a43462e7e7
#
_entry.id   f9bb3723b9559ed83ad4f2a43462e7e7
#
_cell.length_a   1.000
_cell.length_b   1.000
_cell.length_c   1.000
_cell.angle_alpha   90.00
_cell.angle_beta   90.00
_cell.angle_gamma   90.00
#
_symmetry.space_group_name_H-M   'P 1'
#
loop_
_entity.id
_entity.type
_entity.pdbx_description
1 polymer ?
#
loop_
_entity_poly.entity_id
_entity_poly.type
_entity_poly.pdbx_seq_one_letter_code
_entity_poly.pdbx_strand_id
1 'polypeptide(L)'
;MGGQRGPSTADELVALAGARFELGRAEDGEPFAVERDGANVARFFRGGRASLRATLAAAYADAHGRVPSGQALVDALAVLEGRALGTARRRLPLRACPGGDVVIVDVGDEAGRAIMVNAAGWTLVDRSHVTFRRSELTGSLPRPAPGGTLLADLRALLNMDVDDVAIAIAQIIGALLGLPVAIVLLRGPAGVAKTSAARHLARLLDPGPAPVRAVPKDPEAWAVAAAGSMVVVVDNLDTIPGWLSDALCRAVTGEAFLRRALYTDGGISVVSFRRAVILTAIDPGALRGDLADRLAVVELQPIAERDRLDETTLEERFATAHPRLLGALLDLMAQVLAALPGVELPRMPRMADYARVLAAVDRALGTAGLPRYLAQRGELQREAAEGDRVGASVIAFMADRRSWTGTAGELLDSLTPEHRTREWPATPRGLSAALRRVAHPLLAAGVVVTFGDRGGHSGRRLVHLEVPGSEPTAPSAQPRHGADAQSPASPDVDGDDGDVHADDREPAGEGFVVGLAAGADGADGQSPTTSGRGAASAQTEAVPGPDPQDYIDAARIAAAWGLPVEGDHPRNAREADA
;
A
#
# COMPACT_ATOMS: atom_id res chain seq x y z
N MET A 1 -20.36 -38.88 -54.91
CA MET A 1 -20.98 -37.77 -54.20
C MET A 1 -20.50 -37.83 -52.74
N GLY A 2 -19.47 -37.02 -52.40
CA GLY A 2 -19.01 -36.89 -51.05
C GLY A 2 -20.00 -36.00 -50.28
N GLY A 3 -20.79 -36.59 -49.41
CA GLY A 3 -21.65 -35.83 -48.53
C GLY A 3 -20.80 -34.93 -47.66
N GLN A 4 -20.97 -33.61 -47.72
CA GLN A 4 -20.42 -32.65 -46.77
C GLN A 4 -20.96 -33.06 -45.39
N ARG A 5 -20.08 -33.65 -44.54
CA ARG A 5 -20.37 -33.82 -43.12
C ARG A 5 -20.58 -32.43 -42.54
N GLY A 6 -21.69 -32.19 -41.91
CA GLY A 6 -21.91 -30.93 -41.17
C GLY A 6 -20.81 -30.68 -40.16
N PRO A 7 -20.73 -29.45 -39.63
CA PRO A 7 -19.69 -29.08 -38.65
C PRO A 7 -19.69 -30.05 -37.47
N SER A 8 -18.50 -30.39 -36.97
CA SER A 8 -18.38 -31.22 -35.77
C SER A 8 -18.87 -30.46 -34.53
N THR A 9 -19.22 -31.15 -33.44
CA THR A 9 -19.58 -30.52 -32.18
C THR A 9 -18.47 -29.59 -31.66
N ALA A 10 -17.21 -29.90 -31.94
CA ALA A 10 -16.08 -29.04 -31.58
C ALA A 10 -16.09 -27.77 -32.42
N ASP A 11 -16.38 -27.84 -33.75
CA ASP A 11 -16.48 -26.64 -34.60
C ASP A 11 -17.64 -25.75 -34.19
N GLU A 12 -18.81 -26.36 -33.83
CA GLU A 12 -19.97 -25.64 -33.29
C GLU A 12 -19.62 -24.88 -31.99
N LEU A 13 -18.89 -25.53 -31.07
CA LEU A 13 -18.42 -24.92 -29.83
C LEU A 13 -17.44 -23.76 -30.08
N VAL A 14 -16.50 -23.91 -31.02
CA VAL A 14 -15.56 -22.86 -31.39
C VAL A 14 -16.30 -21.68 -32.03
N ALA A 15 -17.28 -21.93 -32.88
CA ALA A 15 -18.12 -20.89 -33.49
C ALA A 15 -18.95 -20.14 -32.43
N LEU A 16 -19.60 -20.89 -31.52
CA LEU A 16 -20.38 -20.33 -30.42
C LEU A 16 -19.48 -19.44 -29.50
N ALA A 17 -18.29 -19.95 -29.16
CA ALA A 17 -17.32 -19.16 -28.37
C ALA A 17 -16.89 -17.88 -29.09
N GLY A 18 -16.62 -17.92 -30.39
CA GLY A 18 -16.24 -16.75 -31.18
C GLY A 18 -17.34 -15.69 -31.27
N ALA A 19 -18.62 -16.12 -31.30
CA ALA A 19 -19.76 -15.19 -31.28
C ALA A 19 -19.96 -14.54 -29.90
N ARG A 20 -19.77 -15.29 -28.81
CA ARG A 20 -20.14 -14.88 -27.45
C ARG A 20 -18.97 -14.24 -26.68
N PHE A 21 -17.74 -14.65 -26.94
CA PHE A 21 -16.58 -14.25 -26.18
C PHE A 21 -15.51 -13.54 -27.02
N GLU A 22 -14.83 -12.60 -26.41
CA GLU A 22 -13.55 -12.06 -26.84
C GLU A 22 -12.44 -12.83 -26.14
N LEU A 23 -11.44 -13.30 -26.90
CA LEU A 23 -10.30 -14.04 -26.36
C LEU A 23 -9.17 -13.06 -26.02
N GLY A 24 -8.46 -13.34 -24.94
CA GLY A 24 -7.36 -12.54 -24.48
C GLY A 24 -6.27 -13.36 -23.79
N ARG A 25 -5.12 -12.73 -23.57
CA ARG A 25 -4.00 -13.27 -22.83
C ARG A 25 -3.62 -12.33 -21.70
N ALA A 26 -3.58 -12.83 -20.45
CA ALA A 26 -3.18 -12.05 -19.29
C ALA A 26 -1.66 -11.75 -19.30
N GLU A 27 -1.21 -10.78 -18.50
CA GLU A 27 0.21 -10.41 -18.41
C GLU A 27 1.11 -11.56 -17.92
N ASP A 28 0.59 -12.47 -17.09
CA ASP A 28 1.26 -13.70 -16.66
C ASP A 28 1.26 -14.81 -17.72
N GLY A 29 0.65 -14.56 -18.89
CA GLY A 29 0.56 -15.48 -20.01
C GLY A 29 -0.65 -16.38 -19.98
N GLU A 30 -1.51 -16.34 -18.96
CA GLU A 30 -2.70 -17.19 -18.83
C GLU A 30 -3.77 -16.77 -19.86
N PRO A 31 -4.32 -17.69 -20.67
CA PRO A 31 -5.39 -17.39 -21.61
C PRO A 31 -6.71 -17.19 -20.90
N PHE A 32 -7.50 -16.22 -21.36
CA PHE A 32 -8.83 -15.93 -20.83
C PHE A 32 -9.82 -15.57 -21.95
N ALA A 33 -11.08 -15.53 -21.60
CA ALA A 33 -12.17 -15.05 -22.44
C ALA A 33 -13.04 -14.06 -21.67
N VAL A 34 -13.61 -13.09 -22.36
CA VAL A 34 -14.54 -12.08 -21.81
C VAL A 34 -15.85 -12.16 -22.58
N GLU A 35 -16.96 -12.19 -21.89
CA GLU A 35 -18.28 -12.21 -22.51
C GLU A 35 -18.59 -10.83 -23.13
N ARG A 36 -18.95 -10.82 -24.45
CA ARG A 36 -19.14 -9.57 -25.21
C ARG A 36 -20.27 -8.71 -24.66
N ASP A 37 -21.41 -9.32 -24.33
CA ASP A 37 -22.61 -8.65 -23.84
C ASP A 37 -22.82 -8.82 -22.32
N GLY A 38 -21.84 -9.41 -21.62
CA GLY A 38 -21.88 -9.66 -20.17
C GLY A 38 -20.97 -8.74 -19.37
N ALA A 39 -20.72 -9.13 -18.14
CA ALA A 39 -19.74 -8.50 -17.28
C ALA A 39 -18.36 -8.51 -17.92
N ASN A 40 -17.61 -7.39 -17.82
CA ASN A 40 -16.24 -7.31 -18.31
C ASN A 40 -15.27 -7.96 -17.33
N VAL A 41 -15.37 -9.29 -17.17
CA VAL A 41 -14.62 -10.12 -16.23
C VAL A 41 -13.94 -11.26 -16.99
N ALA A 42 -12.65 -11.43 -16.73
CA ALA A 42 -11.86 -12.51 -17.34
C ALA A 42 -12.32 -13.88 -16.82
N ARG A 43 -12.70 -14.78 -17.73
CA ARG A 43 -12.98 -16.18 -17.48
C ARG A 43 -11.81 -17.01 -17.97
N PHE A 44 -11.08 -17.65 -17.07
CA PHE A 44 -9.94 -18.48 -17.43
C PHE A 44 -10.38 -19.83 -18.02
N PHE A 45 -9.56 -20.38 -18.89
CA PHE A 45 -9.86 -21.64 -19.58
C PHE A 45 -9.92 -22.83 -18.62
N ARG A 46 -9.04 -22.80 -17.60
CA ARG A 46 -8.89 -23.82 -16.56
C ARG A 46 -9.20 -23.21 -15.19
N GLY A 47 -9.62 -24.00 -14.25
CA GLY A 47 -9.93 -23.59 -12.87
C GLY A 47 -11.42 -23.49 -12.60
N GLY A 48 -11.81 -23.23 -11.38
CA GLY A 48 -13.08 -23.06 -10.72
C GLY A 48 -14.43 -23.19 -11.47
N ARG A 49 -15.49 -22.89 -10.74
CA ARG A 49 -16.87 -22.97 -11.24
C ARG A 49 -17.18 -21.95 -12.35
N ALA A 50 -16.45 -20.85 -12.39
CA ALA A 50 -16.63 -19.78 -13.38
C ALA A 50 -15.69 -19.91 -14.60
N SER A 51 -15.14 -21.11 -14.85
CA SER A 51 -14.25 -21.35 -16.00
C SER A 51 -14.98 -21.24 -17.34
N LEU A 52 -14.24 -20.86 -18.39
CA LEU A 52 -14.76 -20.83 -19.75
C LEU A 52 -15.35 -22.17 -20.15
N ARG A 53 -14.75 -23.28 -19.71
CA ARG A 53 -15.23 -24.65 -19.96
C ARG A 53 -16.68 -24.86 -19.50
N ALA A 54 -16.99 -24.50 -18.26
CA ALA A 54 -18.31 -24.65 -17.68
C ALA A 54 -19.34 -23.75 -18.39
N THR A 55 -18.96 -22.50 -18.61
CA THR A 55 -19.82 -21.51 -19.28
C THR A 55 -20.11 -21.89 -20.73
N LEU A 56 -19.12 -22.39 -21.46
CA LEU A 56 -19.27 -22.80 -22.86
C LEU A 56 -20.13 -24.09 -22.98
N ALA A 57 -19.96 -25.03 -22.04
CA ALA A 57 -20.79 -26.24 -22.02
C ALA A 57 -22.27 -25.93 -21.78
N ALA A 58 -22.58 -25.04 -20.82
CA ALA A 58 -23.92 -24.56 -20.54
C ALA A 58 -24.52 -23.82 -21.75
N ALA A 59 -23.78 -22.86 -22.30
CA ALA A 59 -24.22 -22.10 -23.48
C ALA A 59 -24.51 -22.99 -24.71
N TYR A 60 -23.70 -24.03 -24.88
CA TYR A 60 -23.95 -25.01 -25.96
C TYR A 60 -25.21 -25.79 -25.73
N ALA A 61 -25.45 -26.26 -24.50
CA ALA A 61 -26.66 -27.00 -24.15
C ALA A 61 -27.92 -26.14 -24.34
N ASP A 62 -27.87 -24.87 -23.95
CA ASP A 62 -28.96 -23.90 -24.14
C ASP A 62 -29.25 -23.65 -25.63
N ALA A 63 -28.18 -23.47 -26.45
CA ALA A 63 -28.33 -23.16 -27.87
C ALA A 63 -28.77 -24.35 -28.72
N HIS A 64 -28.36 -25.56 -28.36
CA HIS A 64 -28.57 -26.77 -29.21
C HIS A 64 -29.48 -27.82 -28.58
N GLY A 65 -29.94 -27.63 -27.33
CA GLY A 65 -30.80 -28.59 -26.62
C GLY A 65 -30.12 -29.94 -26.32
N ARG A 66 -28.78 -30.00 -26.39
CA ARG A 66 -27.97 -31.21 -26.16
C ARG A 66 -26.66 -30.90 -25.46
N VAL A 67 -26.17 -31.83 -24.66
CA VAL A 67 -24.89 -31.67 -23.93
C VAL A 67 -23.73 -32.01 -24.89
N PRO A 68 -22.68 -31.19 -24.94
CA PRO A 68 -21.49 -31.50 -25.73
C PRO A 68 -20.70 -32.63 -25.09
N SER A 69 -20.06 -33.49 -25.90
CA SER A 69 -19.18 -34.53 -25.37
C SER A 69 -17.96 -33.93 -24.70
N GLY A 70 -17.42 -34.63 -23.69
CA GLY A 70 -16.21 -34.17 -23.00
C GLY A 70 -15.01 -33.97 -23.95
N GLN A 71 -14.88 -34.84 -24.99
CA GLN A 71 -13.81 -34.73 -25.98
C GLN A 71 -14.01 -33.50 -26.89
N ALA A 72 -15.22 -33.24 -27.35
CA ALA A 72 -15.51 -32.05 -28.17
C ALA A 72 -15.19 -30.73 -27.42
N LEU A 73 -15.47 -30.69 -26.10
CA LEU A 73 -15.08 -29.57 -25.26
C LEU A 73 -13.55 -29.41 -25.12
N VAL A 74 -12.82 -30.51 -24.98
CA VAL A 74 -11.36 -30.49 -24.90
C VAL A 74 -10.76 -29.98 -26.23
N ASP A 75 -11.24 -30.49 -27.36
CA ASP A 75 -10.77 -30.12 -28.70
C ASP A 75 -11.08 -28.64 -29.00
N ALA A 76 -12.28 -28.17 -28.68
CA ALA A 76 -12.68 -26.79 -28.84
C ALA A 76 -11.84 -25.84 -27.95
N LEU A 77 -11.65 -26.18 -26.67
CA LEU A 77 -10.85 -25.38 -25.76
C LEU A 77 -9.38 -25.29 -26.18
N ALA A 78 -8.80 -26.38 -26.73
CA ALA A 78 -7.43 -26.36 -27.25
C ALA A 78 -7.26 -25.35 -28.41
N VAL A 79 -8.23 -25.31 -29.35
CA VAL A 79 -8.23 -24.32 -30.43
C VAL A 79 -8.39 -22.89 -29.91
N LEU A 80 -9.31 -22.68 -28.96
CA LEU A 80 -9.56 -21.37 -28.37
C LEU A 80 -8.36 -20.89 -27.54
N GLU A 81 -7.71 -21.78 -26.78
CA GLU A 81 -6.48 -21.51 -26.03
C GLU A 81 -5.35 -21.06 -26.97
N GLY A 82 -5.14 -21.77 -28.08
CA GLY A 82 -4.17 -21.38 -29.09
C GLY A 82 -4.44 -20.00 -29.70
N ARG A 83 -5.70 -19.67 -29.96
CA ARG A 83 -6.11 -18.33 -30.44
C ARG A 83 -5.87 -17.27 -29.38
N ALA A 84 -6.23 -17.51 -28.12
CA ALA A 84 -6.01 -16.58 -27.01
C ALA A 84 -4.52 -16.29 -26.79
N LEU A 85 -3.65 -17.31 -26.86
CA LEU A 85 -2.21 -17.18 -26.74
C LEU A 85 -1.58 -16.33 -27.84
N GLY A 86 -2.21 -16.24 -29.02
CA GLY A 86 -1.82 -15.37 -30.14
C GLY A 86 -2.18 -13.90 -29.93
N THR A 87 -2.94 -13.53 -28.90
CA THR A 87 -3.31 -12.14 -28.60
C THR A 87 -2.23 -11.39 -27.82
N ALA A 88 -2.26 -10.06 -27.87
CA ALA A 88 -1.39 -9.23 -27.03
C ALA A 88 -1.68 -9.46 -25.55
N ARG A 89 -0.63 -9.38 -24.72
CA ARG A 89 -0.80 -9.49 -23.27
C ARG A 89 -1.55 -8.27 -22.73
N ARG A 90 -2.51 -8.50 -21.84
CA ARG A 90 -3.30 -7.47 -21.16
C ARG A 90 -3.17 -7.60 -19.66
N ARG A 91 -3.05 -6.47 -18.97
CA ARG A 91 -3.11 -6.42 -17.51
C ARG A 91 -4.55 -6.65 -17.07
N LEU A 92 -4.73 -7.51 -16.07
CA LEU A 92 -6.00 -7.80 -15.46
C LEU A 92 -5.97 -7.41 -13.97
N PRO A 93 -6.46 -6.21 -13.60
CA PRO A 93 -6.52 -5.80 -12.21
C PRO A 93 -7.52 -6.66 -11.42
N LEU A 94 -7.31 -6.78 -10.09
CA LEU A 94 -8.21 -7.54 -9.21
C LEU A 94 -9.42 -6.71 -8.76
N ARG A 95 -9.21 -5.53 -8.21
CA ARG A 95 -10.24 -4.70 -7.60
C ARG A 95 -10.23 -3.26 -8.12
N ALA A 96 -9.06 -2.70 -8.38
CA ALA A 96 -8.92 -1.33 -8.83
C ALA A 96 -7.94 -1.22 -9.99
N CYS A 97 -8.27 -0.36 -10.93
CA CYS A 97 -7.47 -0.02 -12.10
C CYS A 97 -7.25 1.49 -12.12
N PRO A 98 -6.12 2.01 -11.60
CA PRO A 98 -5.78 3.42 -11.77
C PRO A 98 -5.36 3.68 -13.23
N GLY A 99 -5.87 4.75 -13.84
CA GLY A 99 -5.59 5.15 -15.22
C GLY A 99 -5.58 6.68 -15.37
N GLY A 100 -4.40 7.28 -15.36
CA GLY A 100 -4.28 8.74 -15.42
C GLY A 100 -4.91 9.42 -14.22
N ASP A 101 -5.94 10.22 -14.46
CA ASP A 101 -6.71 10.97 -13.46
C ASP A 101 -7.99 10.24 -12.98
N VAL A 102 -8.23 9.01 -13.44
CA VAL A 102 -9.39 8.19 -13.08
C VAL A 102 -8.94 6.87 -12.46
N VAL A 103 -9.67 6.42 -11.46
CA VAL A 103 -9.54 5.06 -10.92
C VAL A 103 -10.87 4.33 -11.11
N ILE A 104 -10.81 3.13 -11.68
CA ILE A 104 -11.97 2.28 -11.86
C ILE A 104 -11.93 1.17 -10.82
N VAL A 105 -12.97 1.08 -9.98
CA VAL A 105 -13.09 0.08 -8.92
C VAL A 105 -14.16 -0.93 -9.30
N ASP A 106 -13.79 -2.22 -9.34
CA ASP A 106 -14.75 -3.30 -9.58
C ASP A 106 -15.70 -3.46 -8.38
N VAL A 107 -17.00 -3.41 -8.62
CA VAL A 107 -17.99 -3.72 -7.57
C VAL A 107 -17.94 -5.19 -7.16
N GLY A 108 -17.52 -6.09 -8.05
CA GLY A 108 -17.45 -7.53 -7.78
C GLY A 108 -18.78 -8.26 -7.90
N ASP A 109 -19.81 -7.62 -8.40
CA ASP A 109 -21.14 -8.22 -8.60
C ASP A 109 -21.25 -8.98 -9.92
N GLU A 110 -22.33 -9.72 -10.08
CA GLU A 110 -22.59 -10.51 -11.30
C GLU A 110 -22.85 -9.63 -12.53
N ALA A 111 -23.39 -8.42 -12.33
CA ALA A 111 -23.67 -7.47 -13.41
C ALA A 111 -22.40 -6.85 -14.02
N GLY A 112 -21.26 -6.91 -13.32
CA GLY A 112 -20.01 -6.32 -13.76
C GLY A 112 -19.98 -4.79 -13.62
N ARG A 113 -20.73 -4.25 -12.66
CA ARG A 113 -20.72 -2.82 -12.34
C ARG A 113 -19.37 -2.38 -11.82
N ALA A 114 -19.05 -1.13 -12.07
CA ALA A 114 -17.83 -0.52 -11.55
C ALA A 114 -18.10 0.89 -11.02
N ILE A 115 -17.20 1.39 -10.18
CA ILE A 115 -17.22 2.75 -9.69
C ILE A 115 -16.05 3.48 -10.33
N MET A 116 -16.32 4.59 -11.00
CA MET A 116 -15.31 5.49 -11.55
C MET A 116 -15.10 6.64 -10.56
N VAL A 117 -13.85 6.89 -10.19
CA VAL A 117 -13.48 7.96 -9.24
C VAL A 117 -12.44 8.86 -9.89
N ASN A 118 -12.66 10.17 -9.84
CA ASN A 118 -11.71 11.20 -10.26
C ASN A 118 -11.71 12.37 -9.25
N ALA A 119 -10.95 13.42 -9.53
CA ALA A 119 -10.87 14.59 -8.65
C ALA A 119 -12.20 15.35 -8.47
N ALA A 120 -13.17 15.18 -9.38
CA ALA A 120 -14.50 15.82 -9.29
C ALA A 120 -15.51 15.00 -8.47
N GLY A 121 -15.22 13.70 -8.21
CA GLY A 121 -16.11 12.82 -7.46
C GLY A 121 -16.13 11.40 -8.02
N TRP A 122 -17.19 10.66 -7.73
CA TRP A 122 -17.34 9.29 -8.19
C TRP A 122 -18.72 9.03 -8.79
N THR A 123 -18.79 8.03 -9.67
CA THR A 123 -20.04 7.57 -10.29
C THR A 123 -20.05 6.05 -10.42
N LEU A 124 -21.22 5.44 -10.26
CA LEU A 124 -21.45 4.02 -10.49
C LEU A 124 -21.84 3.83 -11.96
N VAL A 125 -21.11 2.97 -12.68
CA VAL A 125 -21.39 2.59 -14.07
C VAL A 125 -21.87 1.13 -14.13
N ASP A 126 -22.84 0.86 -15.01
CA ASP A 126 -23.47 -0.47 -15.12
C ASP A 126 -22.54 -1.54 -15.68
N ARG A 127 -21.52 -1.13 -16.44
CA ARG A 127 -20.52 -2.04 -16.98
C ARG A 127 -19.14 -1.39 -16.92
N SER A 128 -18.16 -2.12 -16.42
CA SER A 128 -16.76 -1.68 -16.44
C SER A 128 -16.22 -1.59 -17.87
N HIS A 129 -15.43 -0.56 -18.15
CA HIS A 129 -14.60 -0.48 -19.37
C HIS A 129 -13.31 -1.28 -19.27
N VAL A 130 -12.92 -1.70 -18.06
CA VAL A 130 -11.72 -2.48 -17.77
C VAL A 130 -12.11 -3.93 -17.50
N THR A 131 -11.36 -4.86 -18.09
CA THR A 131 -11.50 -6.28 -17.79
C THR A 131 -10.84 -6.60 -16.46
N PHE A 132 -11.61 -7.07 -15.49
CA PHE A 132 -11.13 -7.46 -14.17
C PHE A 132 -10.87 -8.95 -14.05
N ARG A 133 -9.85 -9.30 -13.26
CA ARG A 133 -9.61 -10.68 -12.81
C ARG A 133 -10.32 -10.89 -11.49
N ARG A 134 -11.25 -11.82 -11.42
CA ARG A 134 -11.90 -12.22 -10.19
C ARG A 134 -11.49 -13.63 -9.79
N SER A 135 -11.48 -13.90 -8.50
CA SER A 135 -11.21 -15.22 -7.91
C SER A 135 -12.35 -15.61 -6.96
N GLU A 136 -12.28 -16.79 -6.41
CA GLU A 136 -13.21 -17.23 -5.33
C GLU A 136 -13.12 -16.35 -4.06
N LEU A 137 -12.10 -15.49 -3.97
CA LEU A 137 -11.92 -14.53 -2.88
C LEU A 137 -12.57 -13.16 -3.18
N THR A 138 -13.08 -12.95 -4.39
CA THR A 138 -13.72 -11.70 -4.78
C THR A 138 -15.16 -11.66 -4.29
N GLY A 139 -15.45 -10.76 -3.33
CA GLY A 139 -16.81 -10.49 -2.89
C GLY A 139 -17.37 -9.20 -3.47
N SER A 140 -18.68 -9.04 -3.41
CA SER A 140 -19.37 -7.85 -3.92
C SER A 140 -19.34 -6.71 -2.90
N LEU A 141 -18.98 -5.51 -3.36
CA LEU A 141 -19.16 -4.28 -2.62
C LEU A 141 -20.64 -3.89 -2.56
N PRO A 142 -21.11 -3.27 -1.48
CA PRO A 142 -22.44 -2.70 -1.46
C PRO A 142 -22.52 -1.50 -2.44
N ARG A 143 -23.73 -1.10 -2.78
CA ARG A 143 -23.92 0.16 -3.51
C ARG A 143 -23.48 1.33 -2.61
N PRO A 144 -22.54 2.18 -3.03
CA PRO A 144 -22.10 3.32 -2.23
C PRO A 144 -23.27 4.24 -1.92
N ALA A 145 -23.34 4.75 -0.70
CA ALA A 145 -24.34 5.73 -0.28
C ALA A 145 -23.68 7.04 0.14
N PRO A 146 -24.21 8.20 -0.24
CA PRO A 146 -23.68 9.51 0.16
C PRO A 146 -23.95 9.80 1.64
N GLY A 147 -23.31 10.83 2.19
CA GLY A 147 -23.58 11.38 3.52
C GLY A 147 -22.99 10.61 4.69
N GLY A 148 -21.99 9.76 4.46
CA GLY A 148 -21.19 9.12 5.52
C GLY A 148 -20.16 10.09 6.10
N THR A 149 -19.86 9.94 7.41
CA THR A 149 -18.75 10.62 8.08
C THR A 149 -17.65 9.62 8.36
N LEU A 150 -16.69 9.49 7.44
CA LEU A 150 -15.71 8.38 7.45
C LEU A 150 -15.03 8.19 8.81
N LEU A 151 -14.50 9.26 9.41
CA LEU A 151 -13.83 9.18 10.72
C LEU A 151 -14.79 8.77 11.84
N ALA A 152 -15.97 9.40 11.93
CA ALA A 152 -16.93 9.13 13.00
C ALA A 152 -17.49 7.71 12.89
N ASP A 153 -17.87 7.29 11.68
CA ASP A 153 -18.43 5.95 11.42
C ASP A 153 -17.36 4.85 11.65
N LEU A 154 -16.10 5.09 11.23
CA LEU A 154 -15.01 4.13 11.48
C LEU A 154 -14.63 4.06 12.95
N ARG A 155 -14.57 5.18 13.68
CA ARG A 155 -14.30 5.18 15.13
C ARG A 155 -15.36 4.43 15.92
N ALA A 156 -16.61 4.43 15.48
CA ALA A 156 -17.67 3.65 16.11
C ALA A 156 -17.51 2.13 15.93
N LEU A 157 -16.71 1.70 14.94
CA LEU A 157 -16.50 0.30 14.57
C LEU A 157 -15.08 -0.20 14.90
N LEU A 158 -14.11 0.70 14.85
CA LEU A 158 -12.70 0.39 15.03
C LEU A 158 -12.20 1.02 16.33
N ASN A 159 -11.50 0.23 17.13
CA ASN A 159 -10.87 0.70 18.37
C ASN A 159 -9.54 1.41 18.05
N MET A 160 -9.61 2.52 17.31
CA MET A 160 -8.46 3.27 16.82
C MET A 160 -8.61 4.75 17.11
N ASP A 161 -7.48 5.41 17.33
CA ASP A 161 -7.38 6.87 17.32
C ASP A 161 -7.64 7.45 15.91
N VAL A 162 -8.02 8.72 15.80
CA VAL A 162 -8.31 9.37 14.51
C VAL A 162 -7.11 9.37 13.57
N ASP A 163 -5.91 9.58 14.12
CA ASP A 163 -4.68 9.60 13.34
C ASP A 163 -4.30 8.20 12.87
N ASP A 164 -4.58 7.17 13.67
CA ASP A 164 -4.40 5.77 13.29
C ASP A 164 -5.41 5.34 12.21
N VAL A 165 -6.65 5.83 12.27
CA VAL A 165 -7.62 5.65 11.20
C VAL A 165 -7.11 6.28 9.90
N ALA A 166 -6.56 7.50 9.95
CA ALA A 166 -5.97 8.16 8.77
C ALA A 166 -4.82 7.33 8.17
N ILE A 167 -3.93 6.78 9.01
CA ILE A 167 -2.85 5.87 8.60
C ILE A 167 -3.41 4.66 7.85
N ALA A 168 -4.41 3.97 8.41
CA ALA A 168 -5.00 2.78 7.79
C ALA A 168 -5.75 3.11 6.49
N ILE A 169 -6.50 4.21 6.44
CA ILE A 169 -7.24 4.64 5.26
C ILE A 169 -6.31 5.10 4.14
N ALA A 170 -5.21 5.79 4.47
CA ALA A 170 -4.20 6.17 3.48
C ALA A 170 -3.57 4.95 2.79
N GLN A 171 -3.42 3.80 3.49
CA GLN A 171 -2.99 2.55 2.87
C GLN A 171 -4.02 2.07 1.83
N ILE A 172 -5.31 2.08 2.16
CA ILE A 172 -6.39 1.64 1.26
C ILE A 172 -6.46 2.54 0.04
N ILE A 173 -6.45 3.86 0.22
CA ILE A 173 -6.49 4.83 -0.89
C ILE A 173 -5.23 4.70 -1.76
N GLY A 174 -4.04 4.63 -1.17
CA GLY A 174 -2.80 4.46 -1.92
C GLY A 174 -2.78 3.16 -2.74
N ALA A 175 -3.36 2.08 -2.21
CA ALA A 175 -3.51 0.83 -2.93
C ALA A 175 -4.49 0.95 -4.11
N LEU A 176 -5.61 1.68 -3.96
CA LEU A 176 -6.54 2.01 -5.05
C LEU A 176 -5.84 2.80 -6.16
N LEU A 177 -4.97 3.72 -5.78
CA LEU A 177 -4.13 4.50 -6.71
C LEU A 177 -2.99 3.69 -7.34
N GLY A 178 -2.84 2.40 -6.97
CA GLY A 178 -1.77 1.53 -7.47
C GLY A 178 -0.38 1.93 -6.99
N LEU A 179 -0.27 2.73 -5.95
CA LEU A 179 1.00 3.21 -5.38
C LEU A 179 1.61 2.21 -4.39
N PRO A 180 2.92 2.24 -4.16
CA PRO A 180 3.53 1.56 -3.03
C PRO A 180 2.98 2.11 -1.71
N VAL A 181 2.48 1.23 -0.83
CA VAL A 181 1.89 1.63 0.45
C VAL A 181 2.62 0.97 1.62
N ALA A 182 2.60 1.61 2.78
CA ALA A 182 3.14 1.02 4.00
C ALA A 182 2.31 -0.22 4.41
N ILE A 183 2.95 -1.18 5.06
CA ILE A 183 2.29 -2.31 5.69
C ILE A 183 1.71 -1.80 7.00
N VAL A 184 0.41 -1.93 7.20
CA VAL A 184 -0.24 -1.56 8.47
C VAL A 184 -0.11 -2.70 9.45
N LEU A 185 0.51 -2.44 10.60
CA LEU A 185 0.63 -3.38 11.71
C LEU A 185 -0.31 -2.93 12.84
N LEU A 186 -1.38 -3.68 13.07
CA LEU A 186 -2.28 -3.49 14.21
C LEU A 186 -1.68 -4.18 15.43
N ARG A 187 -1.19 -3.40 16.40
CA ARG A 187 -0.52 -3.86 17.62
C ARG A 187 -1.36 -3.56 18.85
N GLY A 188 -1.21 -4.34 19.89
CA GLY A 188 -1.88 -4.14 21.19
C GLY A 188 -2.13 -5.44 21.93
N PRO A 189 -2.55 -5.39 23.22
CA PRO A 189 -2.76 -6.56 24.05
C PRO A 189 -3.85 -7.49 23.50
N ALA A 190 -4.03 -8.66 24.14
CA ALA A 190 -5.14 -9.55 23.80
C ALA A 190 -6.49 -8.89 24.08
N GLY A 191 -7.52 -9.16 23.25
CA GLY A 191 -8.89 -8.69 23.48
C GLY A 191 -9.17 -7.24 23.11
N VAL A 192 -8.28 -6.55 22.34
CA VAL A 192 -8.49 -5.18 21.86
C VAL A 192 -9.11 -5.10 20.46
N ALA A 193 -9.68 -6.19 19.96
CA ALA A 193 -10.37 -6.29 18.66
C ALA A 193 -9.46 -6.10 17.41
N LYS A 194 -8.17 -6.47 17.46
CA LYS A 194 -7.24 -6.38 16.32
C LYS A 194 -7.75 -7.10 15.06
N THR A 195 -8.16 -8.36 15.22
CA THR A 195 -8.66 -9.20 14.12
C THR A 195 -9.92 -8.61 13.49
N SER A 196 -10.86 -8.11 14.32
CA SER A 196 -12.09 -7.48 13.82
C SER A 196 -11.79 -6.18 13.08
N ALA A 197 -10.89 -5.35 13.60
CA ALA A 197 -10.45 -4.13 12.95
C ALA A 197 -9.78 -4.41 11.58
N ALA A 198 -8.87 -5.38 11.53
CA ALA A 198 -8.22 -5.81 10.28
C ALA A 198 -9.24 -6.34 9.25
N ARG A 199 -10.23 -7.13 9.72
CA ARG A 199 -11.32 -7.66 8.90
C ARG A 199 -12.16 -6.54 8.30
N HIS A 200 -12.56 -5.57 9.09
CA HIS A 200 -13.40 -4.45 8.63
C HIS A 200 -12.63 -3.53 7.67
N LEU A 201 -11.36 -3.22 7.95
CA LEU A 201 -10.52 -2.45 7.03
C LEU A 201 -10.37 -3.15 5.68
N ALA A 202 -10.13 -4.46 5.67
CA ALA A 202 -10.03 -5.20 4.41
C ALA A 202 -11.36 -5.21 3.66
N ARG A 203 -12.47 -5.50 4.36
CA ARG A 203 -13.81 -5.59 3.76
C ARG A 203 -14.36 -4.26 3.30
N LEU A 204 -13.85 -3.16 3.80
CA LEU A 204 -14.26 -1.82 3.37
C LEU A 204 -14.11 -1.66 1.85
N LEU A 205 -13.06 -2.26 1.27
CA LEU A 205 -12.77 -2.19 -0.16
C LEU A 205 -12.72 -3.55 -0.85
N ASP A 206 -12.24 -4.59 -0.20
CA ASP A 206 -12.00 -5.92 -0.80
C ASP A 206 -12.72 -7.01 0.00
N PRO A 207 -14.08 -6.98 0.04
CA PRO A 207 -14.85 -8.02 0.71
C PRO A 207 -14.65 -9.37 0.03
N GLY A 208 -14.68 -10.43 0.82
CA GLY A 208 -14.54 -11.79 0.32
C GLY A 208 -14.82 -12.81 1.43
N PRO A 209 -14.88 -14.10 1.11
CA PRO A 209 -15.22 -15.16 2.08
C PRO A 209 -14.11 -15.42 3.10
N ALA A 210 -12.86 -15.00 2.83
CA ALA A 210 -11.72 -15.19 3.72
C ALA A 210 -10.88 -13.89 3.83
N PRO A 211 -11.43 -12.82 4.44
CA PRO A 211 -10.74 -11.54 4.54
C PRO A 211 -9.53 -11.61 5.47
N VAL A 212 -9.54 -12.49 6.48
CA VAL A 212 -8.47 -12.68 7.47
C VAL A 212 -7.88 -14.08 7.28
N ARG A 213 -6.56 -14.18 7.30
CA ARG A 213 -5.82 -15.42 7.03
C ARG A 213 -4.78 -15.68 8.10
N ALA A 214 -4.54 -16.95 8.39
CA ALA A 214 -3.45 -17.37 9.25
C ALA A 214 -2.09 -17.05 8.61
N VAL A 215 -1.04 -17.03 9.42
CA VAL A 215 0.34 -16.85 8.99
C VAL A 215 0.69 -17.93 7.94
N PRO A 216 1.16 -17.55 6.74
CA PRO A 216 1.52 -18.51 5.71
C PRO A 216 2.74 -19.32 6.16
N LYS A 217 2.71 -20.63 5.92
CA LYS A 217 3.77 -21.54 6.36
C LYS A 217 5.04 -21.48 5.51
N ASP A 218 4.92 -21.04 4.26
CA ASP A 218 5.99 -20.97 3.27
C ASP A 218 5.73 -19.91 2.19
N PRO A 219 6.72 -19.57 1.34
CA PRO A 219 6.57 -18.60 0.26
C PRO A 219 5.49 -18.94 -0.77
N GLU A 220 5.21 -20.24 -0.98
CA GLU A 220 4.18 -20.67 -1.94
C GLU A 220 2.77 -20.39 -1.41
N ALA A 221 2.52 -20.73 -0.15
CA ALA A 221 1.27 -20.40 0.54
C ALA A 221 1.04 -18.88 0.57
N TRP A 222 2.09 -18.08 0.80
CA TRP A 222 2.03 -16.63 0.71
C TRP A 222 1.64 -16.15 -0.69
N ALA A 223 2.30 -16.66 -1.74
CA ALA A 223 2.03 -16.25 -3.12
C ALA A 223 0.57 -16.55 -3.53
N VAL A 224 0.02 -17.70 -3.10
CA VAL A 224 -1.39 -18.05 -3.34
C VAL A 224 -2.31 -17.08 -2.59
N ALA A 225 -2.04 -16.82 -1.32
CA ALA A 225 -2.85 -15.89 -0.51
C ALA A 225 -2.86 -14.47 -1.10
N ALA A 226 -1.70 -13.99 -1.56
CA ALA A 226 -1.54 -12.64 -2.08
C ALA A 226 -2.04 -12.47 -3.53
N ALA A 227 -2.10 -13.56 -4.33
CA ALA A 227 -2.52 -13.46 -5.73
C ALA A 227 -4.02 -13.13 -5.89
N GLY A 228 -4.86 -13.56 -4.96
CA GLY A 228 -6.32 -13.52 -5.10
C GLY A 228 -7.04 -12.33 -4.48
N SER A 229 -6.34 -11.44 -3.77
CA SER A 229 -6.94 -10.29 -3.05
C SER A 229 -6.09 -9.04 -3.20
N MET A 230 -6.73 -7.87 -3.21
CA MET A 230 -6.05 -6.58 -3.21
C MET A 230 -5.55 -6.21 -1.81
N VAL A 231 -6.35 -6.51 -0.79
CA VAL A 231 -6.00 -6.33 0.62
C VAL A 231 -5.77 -7.71 1.25
N VAL A 232 -4.58 -7.91 1.82
CA VAL A 232 -4.18 -9.18 2.43
C VAL A 232 -3.98 -8.97 3.92
N VAL A 233 -4.80 -9.63 4.73
CA VAL A 233 -4.67 -9.63 6.20
C VAL A 233 -3.98 -10.90 6.64
N VAL A 234 -2.90 -10.77 7.42
CA VAL A 234 -2.24 -11.87 8.12
C VAL A 234 -2.41 -11.66 9.62
N ASP A 235 -3.11 -12.56 10.25
CA ASP A 235 -3.56 -12.41 11.63
C ASP A 235 -2.70 -13.22 12.61
N ASN A 236 -2.56 -12.66 13.81
CA ASN A 236 -1.93 -13.29 14.97
C ASN A 236 -0.47 -13.69 14.72
N LEU A 237 0.36 -12.73 14.32
CA LEU A 237 1.79 -12.90 14.17
C LEU A 237 2.48 -12.88 15.55
N ASP A 238 3.20 -13.93 15.88
CA ASP A 238 4.09 -13.98 17.04
C ASP A 238 5.51 -13.60 16.67
N THR A 239 5.95 -14.03 15.48
CA THR A 239 7.29 -13.71 14.94
C THR A 239 7.20 -13.60 13.42
N ILE A 240 8.07 -12.78 12.83
CA ILE A 240 8.17 -12.63 11.38
C ILE A 240 9.47 -13.29 10.89
N PRO A 241 9.41 -14.52 10.35
CA PRO A 241 10.60 -15.18 9.83
C PRO A 241 11.18 -14.41 8.63
N GLY A 242 12.50 -14.52 8.42
CA GLY A 242 13.22 -13.74 7.42
C GLY A 242 12.64 -13.84 6.01
N TRP A 243 12.20 -15.04 5.58
CA TRP A 243 11.56 -15.22 4.27
C TRP A 243 10.24 -14.46 4.14
N LEU A 244 9.45 -14.40 5.24
CA LEU A 244 8.18 -13.67 5.25
C LEU A 244 8.43 -12.16 5.23
N SER A 245 9.41 -11.67 6.00
CA SER A 245 9.86 -10.27 5.93
C SER A 245 10.21 -9.86 4.49
N ASP A 246 11.01 -10.68 3.78
CA ASP A 246 11.38 -10.43 2.39
C ASP A 246 10.16 -10.49 1.45
N ALA A 247 9.23 -11.41 1.68
CA ALA A 247 8.00 -11.56 0.91
C ALA A 247 7.05 -10.36 1.09
N LEU A 248 6.87 -9.89 2.33
CA LEU A 248 6.08 -8.70 2.68
C LEU A 248 6.64 -7.44 2.02
N CYS A 249 7.96 -7.24 2.11
CA CYS A 249 8.64 -6.12 1.45
C CYS A 249 8.39 -6.10 -0.06
N ARG A 250 8.50 -7.25 -0.73
CA ARG A 250 8.22 -7.37 -2.17
C ARG A 250 6.76 -7.14 -2.53
N ALA A 251 5.84 -7.62 -1.69
CA ALA A 251 4.41 -7.48 -1.93
C ALA A 251 3.94 -6.01 -1.99
N VAL A 252 4.54 -5.12 -1.21
CA VAL A 252 4.17 -3.69 -1.20
C VAL A 252 4.91 -2.87 -2.25
N THR A 253 6.05 -3.34 -2.77
CA THR A 253 6.81 -2.66 -3.83
C THR A 253 6.44 -3.13 -5.23
N GLY A 254 5.82 -4.29 -5.38
CA GLY A 254 5.39 -4.83 -6.67
C GLY A 254 6.47 -5.64 -7.38
N GLU A 255 7.46 -6.18 -6.64
CA GLU A 255 8.48 -7.05 -7.20
C GLU A 255 7.91 -8.44 -7.54
N ALA A 256 8.48 -9.07 -8.59
CA ALA A 256 8.01 -10.34 -9.07
C ALA A 256 8.35 -11.51 -8.13
N PHE A 257 7.39 -12.42 -8.01
CA PHE A 257 7.58 -13.73 -7.41
C PHE A 257 7.71 -14.80 -8.49
N LEU A 258 8.73 -15.64 -8.40
CA LEU A 258 8.86 -16.80 -9.26
C LEU A 258 8.10 -17.97 -8.63
N ARG A 259 7.20 -18.58 -9.39
CA ARG A 259 6.44 -19.76 -8.99
C ARG A 259 6.60 -20.85 -10.05
N ARG A 260 6.63 -22.12 -9.63
CA ARG A 260 6.47 -23.22 -10.59
C ARG A 260 5.10 -23.14 -11.23
N ALA A 261 5.04 -23.22 -12.54
CA ALA A 261 3.76 -23.37 -13.24
C ALA A 261 3.17 -24.74 -12.91
N LEU A 262 1.92 -24.75 -12.43
CA LEU A 262 1.20 -26.00 -12.17
C LEU A 262 1.00 -26.75 -13.49
N TYR A 263 1.23 -28.06 -13.48
CA TYR A 263 1.02 -28.97 -14.62
C TYR A 263 2.04 -28.87 -15.78
N THR A 264 3.24 -28.33 -15.54
CA THR A 264 4.33 -28.37 -16.53
C THR A 264 5.64 -28.77 -15.83
N ASP A 265 6.39 -29.72 -16.40
CA ASP A 265 7.64 -30.25 -15.83
C ASP A 265 8.80 -29.24 -15.75
N GLY A 266 8.68 -28.08 -16.34
CA GLY A 266 9.71 -27.05 -16.35
C GLY A 266 9.20 -25.61 -16.47
N GLY A 267 7.89 -25.38 -16.38
CA GLY A 267 7.31 -24.05 -16.53
C GLY A 267 7.54 -23.15 -15.32
N ILE A 268 8.11 -21.97 -15.55
CA ILE A 268 8.21 -20.89 -14.55
C ILE A 268 7.05 -19.92 -14.80
N SER A 269 6.24 -19.66 -13.77
CA SER A 269 5.26 -18.58 -13.76
C SER A 269 5.84 -17.40 -12.96
N VAL A 270 5.88 -16.25 -13.60
CA VAL A 270 6.26 -14.99 -12.96
C VAL A 270 4.98 -14.28 -12.53
N VAL A 271 4.78 -14.13 -11.24
CA VAL A 271 3.63 -13.41 -10.68
C VAL A 271 4.14 -12.12 -10.06
N SER A 272 3.79 -10.98 -10.66
CA SER A 272 4.07 -9.67 -10.10
C SER A 272 2.77 -9.11 -9.54
N PHE A 273 2.80 -8.70 -8.28
CA PHE A 273 1.65 -8.05 -7.67
C PHE A 273 2.06 -7.02 -6.61
N ARG A 274 1.26 -5.99 -6.48
CA ARG A 274 1.33 -5.04 -5.36
C ARG A 274 0.06 -5.18 -4.54
N ARG A 275 0.21 -5.25 -3.21
CA ARG A 275 -0.90 -5.50 -2.27
C ARG A 275 -0.83 -4.54 -1.09
N ALA A 276 -2.00 -4.12 -0.61
CA ALA A 276 -2.10 -3.59 0.74
C ALA A 276 -2.02 -4.76 1.72
N VAL A 277 -1.12 -4.68 2.68
CA VAL A 277 -0.94 -5.75 3.67
C VAL A 277 -1.25 -5.20 5.05
N ILE A 278 -2.13 -5.88 5.76
CA ILE A 278 -2.47 -5.60 7.15
C ILE A 278 -2.00 -6.78 7.99
N LEU A 279 -1.23 -6.51 9.02
CA LEU A 279 -0.73 -7.50 9.98
C LEU A 279 -1.38 -7.26 11.34
N THR A 280 -1.63 -8.31 12.11
CA THR A 280 -1.99 -8.17 13.52
C THR A 280 -1.00 -8.92 14.40
N ALA A 281 -0.60 -8.31 15.50
CA ALA A 281 0.30 -8.90 16.49
C ALA A 281 0.01 -8.37 17.89
N ILE A 282 0.37 -9.12 18.92
CA ILE A 282 0.57 -8.56 20.25
C ILE A 282 1.95 -7.91 20.28
N ASP A 283 2.96 -8.69 19.96
CA ASP A 283 4.34 -8.27 19.74
C ASP A 283 4.89 -9.12 18.58
N PRO A 284 5.30 -8.50 17.46
CA PRO A 284 5.82 -9.25 16.30
C PRO A 284 7.25 -9.77 16.51
N GLY A 285 7.84 -9.56 17.70
CA GLY A 285 9.22 -9.87 18.00
C GLY A 285 10.22 -8.96 17.26
N ALA A 286 11.44 -9.44 17.10
CA ALA A 286 12.51 -8.69 16.45
C ALA A 286 12.20 -8.44 14.97
N LEU A 287 12.04 -7.16 14.60
CA LEU A 287 11.82 -6.73 13.23
C LEU A 287 13.16 -6.61 12.48
N ARG A 288 13.15 -6.94 11.19
CA ARG A 288 14.27 -6.60 10.32
C ARG A 288 14.16 -5.15 9.87
N GLY A 289 15.27 -4.43 9.82
CA GLY A 289 15.28 -3.00 9.52
C GLY A 289 14.66 -2.61 8.18
N ASP A 290 14.75 -3.48 7.15
CA ASP A 290 14.12 -3.26 5.85
C ASP A 290 12.59 -3.38 5.88
N LEU A 291 12.04 -4.23 6.76
CA LEU A 291 10.61 -4.31 7.03
C LEU A 291 10.17 -3.15 7.92
N ALA A 292 10.91 -2.82 8.98
CA ALA A 292 10.62 -1.69 9.87
C ALA A 292 10.44 -0.36 9.11
N ASP A 293 11.22 -0.13 8.05
CA ASP A 293 11.08 1.05 7.18
C ASP A 293 9.78 1.09 6.35
N ARG A 294 9.10 -0.05 6.24
CA ARG A 294 7.87 -0.20 5.46
C ARG A 294 6.62 -0.36 6.32
N LEU A 295 6.78 -0.43 7.63
CA LEU A 295 5.66 -0.53 8.57
C LEU A 295 5.06 0.84 8.88
N ALA A 296 3.74 0.84 9.10
CA ALA A 296 3.00 1.88 9.80
C ALA A 296 2.24 1.19 10.94
N VAL A 297 2.60 1.51 12.17
CA VAL A 297 2.03 0.88 13.35
C VAL A 297 0.79 1.62 13.79
N VAL A 298 -0.26 0.88 14.11
CA VAL A 298 -1.52 1.33 14.67
C VAL A 298 -1.70 0.64 16.01
N GLU A 299 -1.73 1.40 17.08
CA GLU A 299 -1.87 0.90 18.46
C GLU A 299 -3.34 0.87 18.88
N LEU A 300 -3.87 -0.33 19.12
CA LEU A 300 -5.23 -0.49 19.63
C LEU A 300 -5.24 -0.43 21.15
N GLN A 301 -6.17 0.35 21.69
CA GLN A 301 -6.28 0.56 23.13
C GLN A 301 -7.11 -0.55 23.82
N PRO A 302 -6.93 -0.80 25.11
CA PRO A 302 -7.78 -1.71 25.87
C PRO A 302 -9.26 -1.28 25.80
N ILE A 303 -10.16 -2.25 25.59
CA ILE A 303 -11.61 -2.04 25.58
C ILE A 303 -12.15 -2.42 26.97
N ALA A 304 -12.84 -1.48 27.64
CA ALA A 304 -13.50 -1.77 28.89
C ALA A 304 -14.59 -2.85 28.71
N GLU A 305 -14.80 -3.71 29.72
CA GLU A 305 -15.75 -4.83 29.60
C GLU A 305 -17.17 -4.38 29.21
N ARG A 306 -17.63 -3.27 29.76
CA ARG A 306 -18.95 -2.69 29.44
C ARG A 306 -19.12 -2.21 28.00
N ASP A 307 -18.00 -1.93 27.31
CA ASP A 307 -17.97 -1.38 25.95
C ASP A 307 -17.68 -2.48 24.92
N ARG A 308 -17.47 -3.73 25.37
CA ARG A 308 -17.24 -4.87 24.48
C ARG A 308 -18.53 -5.26 23.79
N LEU A 309 -18.44 -5.46 22.50
CA LEU A 309 -19.51 -5.99 21.65
C LEU A 309 -19.21 -7.45 21.30
N ASP A 310 -20.24 -8.25 21.18
CA ASP A 310 -20.12 -9.57 20.57
C ASP A 310 -19.87 -9.45 19.05
N GLU A 311 -19.35 -10.51 18.46
CA GLU A 311 -18.96 -10.51 17.04
C GLU A 311 -20.15 -10.29 16.11
N THR A 312 -21.32 -10.86 16.43
CA THR A 312 -22.53 -10.71 15.62
C THR A 312 -22.99 -9.26 15.58
N THR A 313 -23.08 -8.61 16.73
CA THR A 313 -23.45 -7.19 16.84
C THR A 313 -22.47 -6.30 16.06
N LEU A 314 -21.17 -6.58 16.14
CA LEU A 314 -20.15 -5.80 15.44
C LEU A 314 -20.26 -5.98 13.92
N GLU A 315 -20.50 -7.21 13.44
CA GLU A 315 -20.71 -7.51 12.01
C GLU A 315 -21.98 -6.85 11.46
N GLU A 316 -23.08 -6.86 12.21
CA GLU A 316 -24.33 -6.20 11.83
C GLU A 316 -24.15 -4.67 11.72
N ARG A 317 -23.45 -4.07 12.70
CA ARG A 317 -23.10 -2.65 12.66
C ARG A 317 -22.25 -2.30 11.44
N PHE A 318 -21.23 -3.10 11.16
CA PHE A 318 -20.40 -2.91 9.96
C PHE A 318 -21.22 -3.04 8.69
N ALA A 319 -22.01 -4.10 8.53
CA ALA A 319 -22.83 -4.33 7.33
C ALA A 319 -23.81 -3.16 7.08
N THR A 320 -24.41 -2.61 8.14
CA THR A 320 -25.31 -1.46 8.07
C THR A 320 -24.57 -0.17 7.68
N ALA A 321 -23.36 0.03 8.20
CA ALA A 321 -22.56 1.23 7.93
C ALA A 321 -21.82 1.16 6.58
N HIS A 322 -21.51 -0.03 6.07
CA HIS A 322 -20.62 -0.25 4.92
C HIS A 322 -21.01 0.57 3.67
N PRO A 323 -22.29 0.68 3.24
CA PRO A 323 -22.65 1.52 2.09
C PRO A 323 -22.23 2.98 2.25
N ARG A 324 -22.43 3.56 3.44
CA ARG A 324 -22.06 4.96 3.73
C ARG A 324 -20.56 5.12 3.91
N LEU A 325 -19.90 4.16 4.56
CA LEU A 325 -18.46 4.14 4.69
C LEU A 325 -17.77 4.07 3.32
N LEU A 326 -18.30 3.24 2.41
CA LEU A 326 -17.78 3.15 1.05
C LEU A 326 -17.95 4.47 0.31
N GLY A 327 -19.14 5.09 0.37
CA GLY A 327 -19.38 6.42 -0.23
C GLY A 327 -18.41 7.46 0.30
N ALA A 328 -18.26 7.57 1.62
CA ALA A 328 -17.33 8.51 2.25
C ALA A 328 -15.85 8.23 1.92
N LEU A 329 -15.46 6.97 1.76
CA LEU A 329 -14.12 6.58 1.29
C LEU A 329 -13.87 7.07 -0.16
N LEU A 330 -14.87 6.94 -1.03
CA LEU A 330 -14.79 7.39 -2.43
C LEU A 330 -14.76 8.92 -2.52
N ASP A 331 -15.52 9.62 -1.68
CA ASP A 331 -15.48 11.08 -1.56
C ASP A 331 -14.09 11.56 -1.10
N LEU A 332 -13.52 10.90 -0.09
CA LEU A 332 -12.16 11.18 0.37
C LEU A 332 -11.13 10.88 -0.73
N MET A 333 -11.29 9.79 -1.46
CA MET A 333 -10.41 9.44 -2.57
C MET A 333 -10.42 10.51 -3.66
N ALA A 334 -11.58 11.07 -4.00
CA ALA A 334 -11.70 12.19 -4.96
C ALA A 334 -10.94 13.43 -4.47
N GLN A 335 -11.07 13.78 -3.17
CA GLN A 335 -10.33 14.87 -2.56
C GLN A 335 -8.81 14.62 -2.58
N VAL A 336 -8.38 13.39 -2.29
CA VAL A 336 -6.97 13.00 -2.36
C VAL A 336 -6.45 13.10 -3.80
N LEU A 337 -7.19 12.63 -4.80
CA LEU A 337 -6.83 12.77 -6.22
C LEU A 337 -6.64 14.24 -6.61
N ALA A 338 -7.50 15.14 -6.15
CA ALA A 338 -7.39 16.58 -6.39
C ALA A 338 -6.15 17.19 -5.70
N ALA A 339 -5.84 16.76 -4.48
CA ALA A 339 -4.78 17.35 -3.66
C ALA A 339 -3.38 16.79 -3.97
N LEU A 340 -3.27 15.51 -4.35
CA LEU A 340 -2.02 14.76 -4.45
C LEU A 340 -0.94 15.38 -5.37
N PRO A 341 -1.29 16.00 -6.53
CA PRO A 341 -0.29 16.67 -7.38
C PRO A 341 0.46 17.80 -6.67
N GLY A 342 -0.20 18.50 -5.74
CA GLY A 342 0.37 19.61 -4.98
C GLY A 342 0.96 19.24 -3.61
N VAL A 343 1.07 17.94 -3.29
CA VAL A 343 1.66 17.51 -2.02
C VAL A 343 3.17 17.43 -2.14
N GLU A 344 3.85 18.31 -1.41
CA GLU A 344 5.31 18.28 -1.24
C GLU A 344 5.65 17.93 0.22
N LEU A 345 6.67 17.10 0.41
CA LEU A 345 7.16 16.72 1.72
C LEU A 345 8.60 17.24 1.91
N PRO A 346 8.93 17.86 3.06
CA PRO A 346 10.28 18.39 3.34
C PRO A 346 11.35 17.30 3.31
N ARG A 347 10.98 16.08 3.67
CA ARG A 347 11.83 14.89 3.63
C ARG A 347 11.02 13.70 3.13
N MET A 348 11.56 12.95 2.19
CA MET A 348 10.93 11.75 1.63
C MET A 348 11.32 10.53 2.48
N PRO A 349 10.36 9.88 3.17
CA PRO A 349 10.59 8.59 3.80
C PRO A 349 10.73 7.49 2.73
N ARG A 350 11.11 6.27 3.14
CA ARG A 350 11.23 5.14 2.22
C ARG A 350 9.93 4.86 1.44
N MET A 351 8.79 4.94 2.13
CA MET A 351 7.47 4.83 1.50
C MET A 351 6.95 6.24 1.15
N ALA A 352 7.63 6.90 0.22
CA ALA A 352 7.38 8.31 -0.13
C ALA A 352 5.97 8.51 -0.71
N ASP A 353 5.53 7.63 -1.62
CA ASP A 353 4.20 7.71 -2.22
C ASP A 353 3.10 7.57 -1.17
N TYR A 354 3.25 6.61 -0.25
CA TYR A 354 2.34 6.45 0.88
C TYR A 354 2.30 7.70 1.77
N ALA A 355 3.45 8.28 2.10
CA ALA A 355 3.52 9.48 2.92
C ALA A 355 2.84 10.69 2.25
N ARG A 356 2.94 10.82 0.93
CA ARG A 356 2.20 11.86 0.17
C ARG A 356 0.70 11.63 0.21
N VAL A 357 0.25 10.39 0.04
CA VAL A 357 -1.18 10.03 0.17
C VAL A 357 -1.67 10.33 1.59
N LEU A 358 -0.91 9.94 2.62
CA LEU A 358 -1.25 10.21 4.02
C LEU A 358 -1.34 11.72 4.31
N ALA A 359 -0.42 12.53 3.78
CA ALA A 359 -0.50 13.99 3.88
C ALA A 359 -1.75 14.57 3.23
N ALA A 360 -2.18 14.02 2.08
CA ALA A 360 -3.42 14.43 1.44
C ALA A 360 -4.66 14.01 2.25
N VAL A 361 -4.64 12.81 2.83
CA VAL A 361 -5.69 12.31 3.73
C VAL A 361 -5.80 13.19 4.98
N ASP A 362 -4.67 13.50 5.63
CA ASP A 362 -4.63 14.37 6.81
C ASP A 362 -5.21 15.76 6.50
N ARG A 363 -4.87 16.33 5.36
CA ARG A 363 -5.43 17.62 4.92
C ARG A 363 -6.93 17.57 4.74
N ALA A 364 -7.45 16.49 4.17
CA ALA A 364 -8.87 16.31 3.92
C ALA A 364 -9.68 16.02 5.19
N LEU A 365 -9.12 15.26 6.12
CA LEU A 365 -9.79 14.81 7.34
C LEU A 365 -9.48 15.68 8.57
N GLY A 366 -8.47 16.57 8.52
CA GLY A 366 -8.01 17.34 9.67
C GLY A 366 -7.28 16.51 10.72
N THR A 367 -6.53 15.48 10.30
CA THR A 367 -5.80 14.55 11.16
C THR A 367 -4.29 14.82 11.13
N ALA A 368 -3.53 14.14 12.00
CA ALA A 368 -2.08 14.23 12.13
C ALA A 368 -1.39 12.85 11.94
N GLY A 369 -1.91 12.01 11.08
CA GLY A 369 -1.39 10.66 10.81
C GLY A 369 0.04 10.68 10.25
N LEU A 370 0.40 11.64 9.37
CA LEU A 370 1.75 11.74 8.83
C LEU A 370 2.82 12.06 9.88
N PRO A 371 2.67 13.08 10.75
CA PRO A 371 3.58 13.29 11.87
C PRO A 371 3.74 12.05 12.74
N ARG A 372 2.63 11.37 13.07
CA ARG A 372 2.63 10.14 13.85
C ARG A 372 3.40 9.01 13.15
N TYR A 373 3.13 8.77 11.88
CA TYR A 373 3.85 7.79 11.07
C TYR A 373 5.36 8.05 11.01
N LEU A 374 5.76 9.32 10.82
CA LEU A 374 7.18 9.68 10.76
C LEU A 374 7.90 9.52 12.11
N ALA A 375 7.22 9.82 13.22
CA ALA A 375 7.76 9.63 14.57
C ALA A 375 8.00 8.14 14.89
N GLN A 376 7.05 7.27 14.57
CA GLN A 376 7.15 5.82 14.80
C GLN A 376 8.35 5.18 14.08
N ARG A 377 8.73 5.68 12.90
CA ARG A 377 9.80 5.07 12.10
C ARG A 377 11.16 5.04 12.82
N GLY A 378 11.51 6.11 13.53
CA GLY A 378 12.74 6.13 14.32
C GLY A 378 12.74 5.10 15.44
N GLU A 379 11.57 4.93 16.06
CA GLU A 379 11.37 3.98 17.15
C GLU A 379 11.43 2.52 16.67
N LEU A 380 10.74 2.21 15.57
CA LEU A 380 10.79 0.89 14.93
C LEU A 380 12.21 0.51 14.47
N GLN A 381 12.99 1.46 13.96
CA GLN A 381 14.38 1.21 13.59
C GLN A 381 15.26 0.95 14.82
N ARG A 382 15.03 1.65 15.93
CA ARG A 382 15.73 1.37 17.19
C ARG A 382 15.36 -0.01 17.73
N GLU A 383 14.06 -0.34 17.79
CA GLU A 383 13.60 -1.68 18.16
C GLU A 383 14.24 -2.77 17.26
N ALA A 384 14.35 -2.51 15.95
CA ALA A 384 15.00 -3.42 15.01
C ALA A 384 16.50 -3.59 15.29
N ALA A 385 17.22 -2.54 15.72
CA ALA A 385 18.61 -2.62 16.11
C ALA A 385 18.79 -3.41 17.42
N GLU A 386 17.94 -3.16 18.40
CA GLU A 386 17.95 -3.82 19.71
C GLU A 386 17.53 -5.31 19.61
N GLY A 387 16.62 -5.62 18.69
CA GLY A 387 16.18 -6.99 18.42
C GLY A 387 17.16 -7.83 17.58
N ASP A 388 18.07 -7.20 16.82
CA ASP A 388 19.14 -7.89 16.09
C ASP A 388 20.33 -8.16 17.03
N ARG A 389 20.79 -9.39 17.09
CA ARG A 389 21.88 -9.78 18.02
C ARG A 389 23.17 -9.02 17.81
N VAL A 390 23.54 -8.75 16.55
CA VAL A 390 24.74 -7.96 16.24
C VAL A 390 24.46 -6.49 16.57
N GLY A 391 23.28 -5.99 16.26
CA GLY A 391 22.84 -4.64 16.60
C GLY A 391 22.90 -4.39 18.12
N ALA A 392 22.24 -5.26 18.91
CA ALA A 392 22.26 -5.18 20.36
C ALA A 392 23.68 -5.20 20.95
N SER A 393 24.54 -6.11 20.43
CA SER A 393 25.93 -6.20 20.87
C SER A 393 26.75 -4.96 20.53
N VAL A 394 26.51 -4.34 19.35
CA VAL A 394 27.17 -3.07 18.98
C VAL A 394 26.68 -1.92 19.85
N ILE A 395 25.36 -1.83 20.13
CA ILE A 395 24.81 -0.81 21.05
C ILE A 395 25.45 -0.93 22.43
N ALA A 396 25.48 -2.15 22.99
CA ALA A 396 26.10 -2.40 24.29
C ALA A 396 27.60 -2.09 24.28
N PHE A 397 28.33 -2.47 23.21
CA PHE A 397 29.75 -2.21 23.06
C PHE A 397 30.07 -0.71 22.99
N MET A 398 29.18 0.09 22.39
CA MET A 398 29.33 1.53 22.23
C MET A 398 28.77 2.34 23.40
N ALA A 399 28.09 1.73 24.38
CA ALA A 399 27.44 2.45 25.50
C ALA A 399 28.40 3.38 26.26
N ASP A 400 29.65 2.92 26.49
CA ASP A 400 30.67 3.68 27.19
C ASP A 400 31.75 4.24 26.23
N ARG A 401 31.50 4.21 24.91
CA ARG A 401 32.46 4.60 23.88
C ARG A 401 31.87 5.66 22.97
N ARG A 402 32.69 6.66 22.64
CA ARG A 402 32.28 7.68 21.65
C ARG A 402 32.61 7.27 20.22
N SER A 403 33.71 6.57 20.07
CA SER A 403 34.15 6.04 18.77
C SER A 403 34.97 4.78 18.95
N TRP A 404 34.95 3.95 17.91
CA TRP A 404 35.81 2.78 17.79
C TRP A 404 36.24 2.60 16.33
N THR A 405 37.49 2.21 16.10
CA THR A 405 38.02 1.94 14.77
C THR A 405 38.90 0.69 14.82
N GLY A 406 38.65 -0.24 13.95
CA GLY A 406 39.42 -1.46 13.84
C GLY A 406 38.97 -2.33 12.66
N THR A 407 39.56 -3.50 12.54
CA THR A 407 39.15 -4.50 11.53
C THR A 407 37.88 -5.22 11.96
N ALA A 408 37.16 -5.79 11.00
CA ALA A 408 36.00 -6.62 11.31
C ALA A 408 36.37 -7.89 12.15
N GLY A 409 37.63 -8.33 12.14
CA GLY A 409 38.12 -9.39 13.01
C GLY A 409 38.22 -8.95 14.46
N GLU A 410 38.87 -7.82 14.72
CA GLU A 410 39.01 -7.24 16.05
C GLU A 410 37.63 -6.90 16.64
N LEU A 411 36.71 -6.39 15.82
CA LEU A 411 35.34 -6.14 16.27
C LEU A 411 34.61 -7.44 16.61
N LEU A 412 34.75 -8.49 15.78
CA LEU A 412 34.14 -9.81 16.03
C LEU A 412 34.62 -10.40 17.36
N ASP A 413 35.91 -10.33 17.62
CA ASP A 413 36.49 -10.81 18.87
C ASP A 413 35.96 -10.02 20.08
N SER A 414 35.78 -8.69 19.93
CA SER A 414 35.26 -7.80 20.98
C SER A 414 33.78 -8.00 21.26
N LEU A 415 32.98 -8.32 20.23
CA LEU A 415 31.53 -8.48 20.34
C LEU A 415 31.09 -9.91 20.64
N THR A 416 31.96 -10.91 20.47
CA THR A 416 31.57 -12.32 20.59
C THR A 416 31.12 -12.65 22.01
N PRO A 417 29.86 -13.09 22.22
CA PRO A 417 29.38 -13.50 23.52
C PRO A 417 30.01 -14.82 23.97
N GLU A 418 30.07 -15.07 25.28
CA GLU A 418 30.58 -16.34 25.84
C GLU A 418 29.88 -17.57 25.27
N HIS A 419 28.56 -17.46 25.06
CA HIS A 419 27.73 -18.51 24.43
C HIS A 419 27.31 -18.11 23.02
N ARG A 420 28.04 -18.62 22.01
CA ARG A 420 27.71 -18.40 20.59
C ARG A 420 26.47 -19.19 20.19
N THR A 421 25.50 -18.51 19.65
CA THR A 421 24.36 -19.16 18.99
C THR A 421 24.70 -19.47 17.53
N ARG A 422 23.94 -20.37 16.89
CA ARG A 422 24.12 -20.73 15.47
C ARG A 422 24.01 -19.54 14.52
N GLU A 423 23.28 -18.51 14.91
CA GLU A 423 23.02 -17.31 14.11
C GLU A 423 24.09 -16.23 14.28
N TRP A 424 25.02 -16.37 15.25
CA TRP A 424 26.11 -15.44 15.44
C TRP A 424 27.13 -15.53 14.31
N PRO A 425 27.63 -14.39 13.76
CA PRO A 425 28.63 -14.42 12.69
C PRO A 425 29.88 -15.19 13.10
N ALA A 426 30.21 -16.24 12.35
CA ALA A 426 31.40 -17.06 12.63
C ALA A 426 32.70 -16.47 12.04
N THR A 427 32.60 -15.49 11.14
CA THR A 427 33.74 -14.92 10.41
C THR A 427 33.67 -13.40 10.33
N PRO A 428 34.82 -12.69 10.18
CA PRO A 428 34.84 -11.23 9.96
C PRO A 428 34.03 -10.80 8.74
N ARG A 429 33.97 -11.61 7.69
CA ARG A 429 33.12 -11.34 6.51
C ARG A 429 31.64 -11.45 6.87
N GLY A 430 31.26 -12.43 7.66
CA GLY A 430 29.90 -12.60 8.17
C GLY A 430 29.48 -11.41 9.04
N LEU A 431 30.35 -10.94 9.95
CA LEU A 431 30.11 -9.75 10.76
C LEU A 431 29.94 -8.51 9.89
N SER A 432 30.82 -8.30 8.90
CA SER A 432 30.71 -7.16 7.99
C SER A 432 29.38 -7.16 7.21
N ALA A 433 28.89 -8.33 6.81
CA ALA A 433 27.59 -8.48 6.16
C ALA A 433 26.43 -8.17 7.12
N ALA A 434 26.51 -8.65 8.37
CA ALA A 434 25.53 -8.35 9.42
C ALA A 434 25.50 -6.85 9.74
N LEU A 435 26.66 -6.20 9.94
CA LEU A 435 26.77 -4.77 10.21
C LEU A 435 26.14 -3.92 9.08
N ARG A 436 26.35 -4.27 7.80
CA ARG A 436 25.72 -3.56 6.69
C ARG A 436 24.18 -3.67 6.75
N ARG A 437 23.68 -4.80 7.16
CA ARG A 437 22.25 -5.06 7.29
C ARG A 437 21.62 -4.24 8.42
N VAL A 438 22.33 -4.06 9.53
CA VAL A 438 21.86 -3.33 10.71
C VAL A 438 22.37 -1.88 10.77
N ALA A 439 23.11 -1.39 9.78
CA ALA A 439 23.69 -0.05 9.80
C ALA A 439 22.64 1.05 9.90
N HIS A 440 21.51 0.93 9.16
CA HIS A 440 20.42 1.89 9.24
C HIS A 440 19.66 1.83 10.57
N PRO A 441 19.28 0.66 11.10
CA PRO A 441 18.79 0.52 12.47
C PRO A 441 19.72 1.09 13.53
N LEU A 442 21.01 0.82 13.45
CA LEU A 442 22.01 1.34 14.40
C LEU A 442 22.10 2.87 14.38
N LEU A 443 21.93 3.50 13.23
CA LEU A 443 21.87 4.96 13.13
C LEU A 443 20.70 5.52 13.95
N ALA A 444 19.53 4.89 13.91
CA ALA A 444 18.38 5.29 14.73
C ALA A 444 18.61 5.02 16.23
N ALA A 445 19.44 4.04 16.56
CA ALA A 445 19.89 3.77 17.93
C ALA A 445 21.07 4.67 18.38
N GLY A 446 21.48 5.63 17.55
CA GLY A 446 22.55 6.58 17.86
C GLY A 446 23.96 6.10 17.56
N VAL A 447 24.14 5.01 16.79
CA VAL A 447 25.45 4.49 16.40
C VAL A 447 25.60 4.54 14.87
N VAL A 448 26.55 5.32 14.39
CA VAL A 448 26.94 5.40 12.98
C VAL A 448 27.96 4.32 12.67
N VAL A 449 27.72 3.54 11.64
CA VAL A 449 28.63 2.51 11.12
C VAL A 449 29.15 2.93 9.75
N THR A 450 30.45 3.12 9.63
CA THR A 450 31.11 3.40 8.35
C THR A 450 32.17 2.34 8.03
N PHE A 451 32.33 2.08 6.73
CA PHE A 451 33.31 1.13 6.24
C PHE A 451 34.35 1.88 5.43
N GLY A 452 35.58 1.94 5.96
CA GLY A 452 36.71 2.57 5.29
C GLY A 452 37.13 1.81 4.03
N ASP A 453 37.81 2.53 3.13
CA ASP A 453 38.46 1.93 1.98
C ASP A 453 39.67 1.07 2.40
N ARG A 454 40.18 0.25 1.49
CA ARG A 454 41.42 -0.50 1.70
C ARG A 454 42.57 0.49 1.84
N GLY A 455 42.82 0.96 3.07
CA GLY A 455 43.88 1.92 3.40
C GLY A 455 45.06 1.24 4.09
N GLY A 456 46.26 1.77 3.84
CA GLY A 456 47.50 1.38 4.49
C GLY A 456 48.16 0.12 3.95
N HIS A 457 49.39 -0.13 4.38
CA HIS A 457 50.26 -1.24 3.97
C HIS A 457 49.65 -2.66 4.19
N SER A 458 48.55 -2.79 4.97
CA SER A 458 47.91 -4.07 5.28
C SER A 458 46.74 -4.44 4.34
N GLY A 459 46.25 -3.55 3.49
CA GLY A 459 45.12 -3.79 2.57
C GLY A 459 43.80 -4.23 3.26
N ARG A 460 43.71 -4.09 4.59
CA ARG A 460 42.51 -4.47 5.37
C ARG A 460 41.49 -3.35 5.41
N ARG A 461 40.20 -3.69 5.25
CA ARG A 461 39.10 -2.74 5.41
C ARG A 461 38.86 -2.49 6.90
N LEU A 462 38.77 -1.22 7.29
CA LEU A 462 38.42 -0.81 8.64
C LEU A 462 36.91 -0.61 8.77
N VAL A 463 36.41 -0.84 9.97
CA VAL A 463 35.06 -0.51 10.42
C VAL A 463 35.20 0.61 11.44
N HIS A 464 34.44 1.69 11.26
CA HIS A 464 34.34 2.78 12.19
C HIS A 464 32.96 2.79 12.80
N LEU A 465 32.87 2.86 14.11
CA LEU A 465 31.67 3.04 14.90
C LEU A 465 31.78 4.38 15.61
N GLU A 466 30.73 5.20 15.56
CA GLU A 466 30.71 6.54 16.15
C GLU A 466 29.33 6.84 16.74
N VAL A 467 29.31 7.53 17.89
CA VAL A 467 28.10 8.08 18.51
C VAL A 467 28.06 9.59 18.22
N PRO A 468 27.21 10.08 17.29
CA PRO A 468 27.12 11.50 16.93
C PRO A 468 26.64 12.35 18.11
N GLY A 469 27.18 13.54 18.25
CA GLY A 469 26.70 14.55 19.22
C GLY A 469 27.60 14.87 20.39
N SER A 470 28.83 14.39 20.38
CA SER A 470 29.84 14.80 21.33
C SER A 470 30.96 15.53 20.59
N GLU A 471 30.98 16.87 20.65
CA GLU A 471 32.17 17.61 20.28
C GLU A 471 33.37 16.99 20.98
N PRO A 472 34.51 16.78 20.29
CA PRO A 472 35.72 16.35 20.95
C PRO A 472 36.09 17.45 21.93
N THR A 473 35.96 17.17 23.22
CA THR A 473 36.60 17.99 24.24
C THR A 473 38.10 17.97 23.92
N ALA A 474 38.60 19.05 23.39
CA ALA A 474 40.05 19.21 23.17
C ALA A 474 40.79 18.81 24.45
N PRO A 475 41.84 18.02 24.37
CA PRO A 475 42.60 17.68 25.56
C PRO A 475 43.06 18.95 26.20
N SER A 476 42.62 19.17 27.44
CA SER A 476 43.08 20.26 28.31
C SER A 476 44.61 20.24 28.33
N ALA A 477 45.21 21.22 27.65
CA ALA A 477 46.64 21.44 27.73
C ALA A 477 46.99 21.79 29.17
N GLN A 478 47.70 20.88 29.85
CA GLN A 478 48.33 21.16 31.13
C GLN A 478 49.31 22.32 30.95
N PRO A 479 49.30 23.35 31.83
CA PRO A 479 50.29 24.42 31.77
C PRO A 479 51.65 23.85 32.12
N ARG A 480 52.59 23.89 31.20
CA ARG A 480 54.00 23.68 31.49
C ARG A 480 54.52 24.91 32.23
N HIS A 481 54.88 24.77 33.50
CA HIS A 481 55.69 25.71 34.25
C HIS A 481 57.12 25.64 33.76
N GLY A 482 57.72 26.83 33.64
CA GLY A 482 59.17 27.02 33.76
C GLY A 482 59.84 27.83 32.65
N ALA A 483 60.08 29.09 32.97
CA ALA A 483 61.30 29.84 33.13
C ALA A 483 61.88 30.60 31.92
N ASP A 484 62.00 31.89 32.22
CA ASP A 484 63.09 32.88 31.88
C ASP A 484 63.03 33.65 30.57
N ALA A 485 62.59 34.87 30.77
CA ALA A 485 63.29 36.18 30.55
C ALA A 485 64.12 36.37 29.25
N GLN A 486 63.68 37.31 28.43
CA GLN A 486 64.41 38.56 28.07
C GLN A 486 63.69 39.27 26.90
N SER A 487 63.27 40.52 27.23
CA SER A 487 63.01 41.60 26.27
C SER A 487 64.37 42.24 25.95
N PRO A 488 64.60 43.15 24.96
CA PRO A 488 63.69 44.15 24.39
C PRO A 488 63.92 44.45 22.88
N ALA A 489 63.08 45.28 22.34
CA ALA A 489 63.30 46.43 21.46
C ALA A 489 62.30 46.50 20.28
N SER A 490 61.45 47.52 20.38
CA SER A 490 60.90 48.25 19.23
C SER A 490 62.00 49.14 18.64
N PRO A 491 61.92 49.80 17.47
CA PRO A 491 60.82 50.70 17.11
C PRO A 491 60.47 50.85 15.61
N ASP A 492 59.41 51.65 15.42
CA ASP A 492 59.12 52.63 14.34
C ASP A 492 58.63 52.13 12.98
N VAL A 493 57.55 52.62 12.54
CA VAL A 493 56.89 53.86 12.11
C VAL A 493 56.51 53.82 10.64
N ASP A 494 55.38 54.46 10.35
CA ASP A 494 54.81 54.98 9.09
C ASP A 494 53.94 53.98 8.28
N GLY A 495 52.73 54.30 8.07
CA GLY A 495 52.03 55.50 7.66
C GLY A 495 51.14 55.11 6.47
N ASP A 496 50.00 55.37 6.48
CA ASP A 496 49.23 56.39 5.76
C ASP A 496 47.91 55.91 5.19
N ASP A 497 46.93 56.65 5.64
CA ASP A 497 45.69 57.17 4.99
C ASP A 497 44.75 56.38 4.07
N GLY A 498 43.50 56.60 4.41
CA GLY A 498 42.45 56.75 3.42
C GLY A 498 41.11 56.23 3.82
N ASP A 499 40.38 56.95 4.66
CA ASP A 499 39.05 57.56 4.46
C ASP A 499 38.04 56.81 3.57
N VAL A 500 36.78 56.61 3.88
CA VAL A 500 35.67 57.49 4.29
C VAL A 500 34.33 56.77 4.10
N HIS A 501 33.38 57.07 5.02
CA HIS A 501 31.92 56.98 5.01
C HIS A 501 31.23 55.61 5.21
N ALA A 502 30.59 55.36 6.31
CA ALA A 502 29.37 55.90 6.93
C ALA A 502 28.12 55.83 6.04
N ASP A 503 27.17 55.06 6.41
CA ASP A 503 25.87 55.58 6.79
C ASP A 503 24.97 54.49 7.45
N ASP A 504 24.45 54.89 8.55
CA ASP A 504 23.36 54.45 9.40
C ASP A 504 22.11 53.91 8.72
N ARG A 505 21.46 52.92 9.34
CA ARG A 505 20.10 53.06 9.91
C ARG A 505 19.48 51.73 10.32
N GLU A 506 19.42 51.49 11.61
CA GLU A 506 18.24 50.88 12.22
C GLU A 506 17.12 51.94 12.31
N PRO A 507 15.84 51.53 12.45
CA PRO A 507 15.30 51.23 13.77
C PRO A 507 14.18 50.16 13.80
N ALA A 508 14.12 49.48 14.93
CA ALA A 508 13.01 49.33 15.90
C ALA A 508 11.62 49.00 15.32
N GLY A 509 11.03 47.87 15.62
CA GLY A 509 10.32 47.57 16.86
C GLY A 509 8.82 47.52 16.61
N GLU A 510 8.14 46.46 16.97
CA GLU A 510 6.92 46.51 17.78
C GLU A 510 6.34 45.10 17.95
N GLY A 511 6.23 44.70 19.19
CA GLY A 511 5.48 43.53 19.61
C GLY A 511 3.99 43.82 19.71
N PHE A 512 3.19 42.80 19.54
CA PHE A 512 1.79 42.83 19.95
C PHE A 512 1.45 41.58 20.76
N VAL A 513 1.21 41.81 22.06
CA VAL A 513 0.58 40.90 23.01
C VAL A 513 -0.85 41.37 23.19
N VAL A 514 -1.81 40.49 23.05
CA VAL A 514 -3.18 40.60 23.63
C VAL A 514 -3.67 39.18 23.78
N GLY A 515 -4.02 38.61 24.88
CA GLY A 515 -4.82 39.13 25.98
C GLY A 515 -6.05 38.25 26.09
N LEU A 516 -6.04 37.34 27.11
CA LEU A 516 -7.20 36.54 27.54
C LEU A 516 -8.31 37.45 28.05
N ALA A 517 -9.58 37.11 27.73
CA ALA A 517 -10.70 37.46 28.59
C ALA A 517 -11.77 36.36 28.58
N ALA A 518 -12.03 35.87 29.76
CA ALA A 518 -13.17 35.02 30.12
C ALA A 518 -14.41 35.89 30.34
N GLY A 519 -15.60 35.33 30.15
CA GLY A 519 -16.88 35.91 30.55
C GLY A 519 -17.99 34.89 30.47
N ALA A 520 -18.49 34.55 31.63
CA ALA A 520 -19.60 33.63 31.90
C ALA A 520 -20.93 34.37 31.97
N ASP A 521 -22.02 33.57 32.11
CA ASP A 521 -23.42 33.87 32.50
C ASP A 521 -24.38 34.20 31.35
N GLY A 522 -25.56 33.65 31.27
CA GLY A 522 -26.46 32.94 32.13
C GLY A 522 -27.87 32.93 31.48
N ALA A 523 -28.54 31.85 31.75
CA ALA A 523 -29.98 31.67 32.06
C ALA A 523 -31.12 32.01 31.08
N ASP A 524 -31.99 31.00 31.03
CA ASP A 524 -33.47 31.02 31.03
C ASP A 524 -34.25 31.25 29.70
N GLY A 525 -34.95 30.21 29.26
CA GLY A 525 -36.37 30.08 29.57
C GLY A 525 -37.32 30.04 28.37
N GLN A 526 -38.09 28.97 28.33
CA GLN A 526 -39.45 28.86 27.80
C GLN A 526 -39.70 28.37 26.38
N SER A 527 -40.20 27.14 26.33
CA SER A 527 -41.11 26.66 25.28
C SER A 527 -42.44 27.47 25.25
N PRO A 528 -43.11 27.52 24.13
CA PRO A 528 -44.45 26.94 24.16
C PRO A 528 -44.83 26.12 22.90
N THR A 529 -45.64 25.14 23.18
CA THR A 529 -46.49 24.35 22.31
C THR A 529 -47.40 25.18 21.40
N THR A 530 -47.65 24.75 20.15
CA THR A 530 -48.96 24.32 19.63
C THR A 530 -48.96 24.08 18.11
N SER A 531 -49.46 22.95 17.76
CA SER A 531 -50.34 22.53 16.65
C SER A 531 -50.42 23.36 15.37
N GLY A 532 -50.28 22.67 14.23
CA GLY A 532 -50.77 23.13 12.95
C GLY A 532 -50.42 22.18 11.80
N ARG A 533 -51.44 21.41 11.37
CA ARG A 533 -51.41 20.58 10.15
C ARG A 533 -51.16 21.45 8.92
N GLY A 534 -50.29 21.02 8.04
CA GLY A 534 -50.13 21.54 6.70
C GLY A 534 -49.25 20.61 5.87
N ALA A 535 -49.93 19.75 5.09
CA ALA A 535 -49.26 18.96 4.07
C ALA A 535 -48.79 19.93 2.96
N ALA A 536 -47.48 20.04 2.79
CA ALA A 536 -46.85 20.61 1.60
C ALA A 536 -45.89 19.58 1.04
N SER A 537 -46.24 19.07 -0.15
CA SER A 537 -45.40 18.27 -1.00
C SER A 537 -44.12 19.04 -1.36
N ALA A 538 -43.02 18.74 -0.72
CA ALA A 538 -41.71 19.20 -1.18
C ALA A 538 -41.33 18.39 -2.42
N GLN A 539 -41.42 19.00 -3.57
CA GLN A 539 -40.75 18.59 -4.79
C GLN A 539 -39.25 18.63 -4.50
N THR A 540 -38.64 17.46 -4.47
CA THR A 540 -37.18 17.32 -4.44
C THR A 540 -36.68 17.77 -5.81
N GLU A 541 -36.17 19.00 -5.92
CA GLU A 541 -35.36 19.40 -7.07
C GLU A 541 -34.17 18.45 -7.17
N ALA A 542 -34.16 17.67 -8.23
CA ALA A 542 -33.01 16.86 -8.61
C ALA A 542 -31.87 17.83 -8.92
N VAL A 543 -30.78 17.72 -8.16
CA VAL A 543 -29.49 18.33 -8.50
C VAL A 543 -29.15 17.81 -9.91
N PRO A 544 -28.93 18.68 -10.91
CA PRO A 544 -28.54 18.24 -12.24
C PRO A 544 -27.23 17.47 -12.13
N GLY A 545 -27.22 16.24 -12.62
CA GLY A 545 -26.01 15.46 -12.77
C GLY A 545 -25.02 16.17 -13.70
N PRO A 546 -23.72 15.94 -13.58
CA PRO A 546 -22.73 16.55 -14.47
C PRO A 546 -23.05 16.23 -15.93
N ASP A 547 -22.80 17.20 -16.80
CA ASP A 547 -23.02 17.13 -18.25
C ASP A 547 -22.28 15.89 -18.81
N PRO A 548 -22.90 15.11 -19.70
CA PRO A 548 -22.22 13.99 -20.38
C PRO A 548 -20.91 14.36 -21.09
N GLN A 549 -20.64 15.63 -21.34
CA GLN A 549 -19.40 16.13 -21.92
C GLN A 549 -18.25 16.25 -20.87
N ASP A 550 -18.53 16.20 -19.57
CA ASP A 550 -17.54 16.11 -18.49
C ASP A 550 -17.00 14.67 -18.27
N TYR A 551 -17.58 13.69 -18.97
CA TYR A 551 -17.06 12.33 -18.97
C TYR A 551 -15.73 12.29 -19.75
N ILE A 552 -14.67 12.09 -19.02
CA ILE A 552 -13.32 11.90 -19.53
C ILE A 552 -13.37 10.92 -20.67
N ASP A 553 -12.88 11.37 -21.82
CA ASP A 553 -12.78 10.66 -23.06
C ASP A 553 -12.25 9.23 -22.86
N ALA A 554 -13.11 8.22 -23.04
CA ALA A 554 -12.75 6.80 -22.91
C ALA A 554 -11.53 6.44 -23.78
N ALA A 555 -11.30 7.19 -24.88
CA ALA A 555 -10.15 7.08 -25.73
C ALA A 555 -8.84 7.49 -25.03
N ARG A 556 -8.85 8.46 -24.11
CA ARG A 556 -7.65 8.83 -23.32
C ARG A 556 -7.30 7.76 -22.32
N ILE A 557 -8.30 7.12 -21.70
CA ILE A 557 -8.09 6.00 -20.77
C ILE A 557 -7.52 4.80 -21.54
N ALA A 558 -8.09 4.47 -22.69
CA ALA A 558 -7.62 3.40 -23.55
C ALA A 558 -6.19 3.63 -24.03
N ALA A 559 -5.85 4.85 -24.44
CA ALA A 559 -4.50 5.22 -24.90
C ALA A 559 -3.46 5.17 -23.77
N ALA A 560 -3.80 5.59 -22.55
CA ALA A 560 -2.89 5.53 -21.39
C ALA A 560 -2.54 4.10 -20.97
N TRP A 561 -3.36 3.12 -21.36
CA TRP A 561 -3.21 1.71 -20.99
C TRP A 561 -2.94 0.76 -22.15
N GLY A 562 -2.73 1.30 -23.38
CA GLY A 562 -2.53 0.47 -24.57
C GLY A 562 -3.74 -0.42 -24.90
N LEU A 563 -4.96 0.01 -24.51
CA LEU A 563 -6.20 -0.69 -24.84
C LEU A 563 -6.65 -0.25 -26.27
N PRO A 564 -7.21 -1.17 -27.08
CA PRO A 564 -7.75 -0.77 -28.38
C PRO A 564 -8.89 0.22 -28.17
N VAL A 565 -8.79 1.39 -28.82
CA VAL A 565 -9.86 2.40 -28.86
C VAL A 565 -10.98 1.85 -29.75
N GLU A 566 -12.20 1.70 -29.24
CA GLU A 566 -13.37 1.40 -30.05
C GLU A 566 -13.59 2.55 -31.05
N GLY A 567 -13.15 2.36 -32.29
CA GLY A 567 -13.24 3.37 -33.37
C GLY A 567 -12.61 2.93 -34.70
N ASP A 568 -11.66 2.00 -34.66
CA ASP A 568 -11.02 1.45 -35.86
C ASP A 568 -11.58 0.07 -36.24
N HIS A 569 -12.88 -0.01 -36.51
CA HIS A 569 -13.41 -1.05 -37.37
C HIS A 569 -13.43 -0.53 -38.81
N PRO A 570 -12.78 -1.20 -39.76
CA PRO A 570 -12.91 -0.89 -41.17
C PRO A 570 -14.30 -1.33 -41.66
N ARG A 571 -15.31 -0.52 -41.40
CA ARG A 571 -16.59 -0.55 -42.09
C ARG A 571 -16.66 0.70 -42.97
N ASN A 572 -16.69 0.41 -44.30
CA ASN A 572 -16.92 1.31 -45.42
C ASN A 572 -15.68 1.65 -46.26
N ALA A 573 -15.18 0.61 -46.93
CA ALA A 573 -14.52 0.78 -48.20
C ALA A 573 -15.11 -0.26 -49.18
N ARG A 574 -16.42 -0.14 -49.47
CA ARG A 574 -17.08 -0.74 -50.67
C ARG A 574 -18.50 -0.13 -50.74
N GLU A 575 -18.58 1.05 -51.28
CA GLU A 575 -19.75 1.65 -51.94
C GLU A 575 -19.39 3.06 -52.40
N ALA A 576 -18.54 3.12 -53.42
CA ALA A 576 -18.38 4.24 -54.33
C ALA A 576 -17.62 3.73 -55.55
N ASP A 577 -18.30 2.95 -56.38
CA ASP A 577 -18.12 2.77 -57.82
C ASP A 577 -19.17 1.77 -58.31
N ALA A 578 -20.34 2.27 -58.63
CA ALA A 578 -21.24 1.80 -59.70
C ALA A 578 -22.27 2.92 -60.01
#